data_0e36c48c4b60be6a4ee8252258ef43c5
#
_entry.id   0e36c48c4b60be6a4ee8252258ef43c5
#
_cell.length_a   1.000
_cell.length_b   1.000
_cell.length_c   1.000
_cell.angle_alpha   90.00
_cell.angle_beta   90.00
_cell.angle_gamma   90.00
#
_symmetry.space_group_name_H-M   'P 1'
#
loop_
_entity.id
_entity.type
_entity.pdbx_description
1 polymer ?
#
loop_
_entity_poly.entity_id
_entity_poly.type
_entity_poly.pdbx_seq_one_letter_code
_entity_poly.pdbx_strand_id
1 'polypeptide(L)'
;MKEYTHLVNTIYTYRTPYELLISKRYPEASIAVFNVHDLLTDVYYNPTKYLASPANVTHPYYLCDPSGAPCVTSTLGLDHYMWYDELHPSEQTDKAIAREFVEVVKGGSAYATYWKA
;
A
#
# COMPACT_ATOMS: atom_id res chain seq x y z
N MET A 1 11.89 -12.00 -2.19
CA MET A 1 10.68 -11.32 -1.69
C MET A 1 9.58 -11.17 -2.75
N LYS A 2 9.86 -10.67 -3.95
CA LYS A 2 8.84 -10.44 -5.01
C LYS A 2 7.98 -11.67 -5.32
N GLU A 3 8.57 -12.86 -5.41
CA GLU A 3 7.87 -14.12 -5.71
C GLU A 3 6.90 -14.52 -4.59
N TYR A 4 7.30 -14.36 -3.32
CA TYR A 4 6.43 -14.67 -2.18
C TYR A 4 5.23 -13.71 -2.10
N THR A 5 5.45 -12.43 -2.34
CA THR A 5 4.36 -11.44 -2.37
C THR A 5 3.36 -11.77 -3.48
N HIS A 6 3.86 -12.12 -4.67
CA HIS A 6 2.99 -12.53 -5.77
C HIS A 6 2.19 -13.79 -5.44
N LEU A 7 2.83 -14.80 -4.84
CA LEU A 7 2.15 -16.03 -4.42
C LEU A 7 1.04 -15.76 -3.40
N VAL A 8 1.33 -14.96 -2.37
CA VAL A 8 0.36 -14.59 -1.33
C VAL A 8 -0.82 -13.84 -1.94
N ASN A 9 -0.58 -12.86 -2.81
CA ASN A 9 -1.64 -12.12 -3.50
C ASN A 9 -2.49 -13.03 -4.38
N THR A 10 -1.87 -14.00 -5.08
CA THR A 10 -2.58 -15.00 -5.87
C THR A 10 -3.49 -15.86 -4.98
N ILE A 11 -2.98 -16.30 -3.82
CA ILE A 11 -3.78 -17.07 -2.85
C ILE A 11 -5.01 -16.26 -2.41
N TYR A 12 -4.85 -15.00 -2.02
CA TYR A 12 -5.99 -14.16 -1.62
C TYR A 12 -7.01 -13.97 -2.75
N THR A 13 -6.55 -13.77 -3.98
CA THR A 13 -7.42 -13.57 -5.13
C THR A 13 -8.34 -14.75 -5.41
N TYR A 14 -7.83 -15.98 -5.29
CA TYR A 14 -8.60 -17.18 -5.61
C TYR A 14 -9.26 -17.84 -4.40
N ARG A 15 -8.58 -17.86 -3.27
CA ARG A 15 -9.09 -18.54 -2.07
C ARG A 15 -10.20 -17.75 -1.39
N THR A 16 -10.15 -16.43 -1.38
CA THR A 16 -11.18 -15.61 -0.74
C THR A 16 -12.57 -15.86 -1.31
N PRO A 17 -12.81 -15.74 -2.64
CA PRO A 17 -14.12 -16.05 -3.20
C PRO A 17 -14.48 -17.54 -3.07
N TYR A 18 -13.52 -18.44 -3.15
CA TYR A 18 -13.78 -19.87 -2.95
C TYR A 18 -14.33 -20.16 -1.56
N GLU A 19 -13.66 -19.71 -0.51
CA GLU A 19 -14.07 -19.94 0.89
C GLU A 19 -15.43 -19.29 1.21
N LEU A 20 -15.71 -18.14 0.59
CA LEU A 20 -16.92 -17.38 0.86
C LEU A 20 -18.12 -17.89 0.04
N LEU A 21 -17.96 -18.05 -1.28
CA LEU A 21 -19.07 -18.28 -2.21
C LEU A 21 -19.29 -19.77 -2.52
N ILE A 22 -18.22 -20.58 -2.53
CA ILE A 22 -18.27 -21.99 -2.90
C ILE A 22 -18.36 -22.87 -1.66
N SER A 23 -17.37 -22.79 -0.78
CA SER A 23 -17.38 -23.60 0.44
C SER A 23 -18.35 -23.10 1.51
N LYS A 24 -18.84 -21.86 1.36
CA LYS A 24 -19.77 -21.20 2.28
C LYS A 24 -19.35 -21.28 3.75
N ARG A 25 -18.04 -21.20 3.96
CA ARG A 25 -17.44 -21.36 5.29
C ARG A 25 -17.82 -20.24 6.24
N TYR A 26 -18.15 -19.06 5.70
CA TYR A 26 -18.47 -17.84 6.46
C TYR A 26 -19.80 -17.27 5.97
N PRO A 27 -20.94 -17.88 6.38
CA PRO A 27 -22.25 -17.41 5.94
C PRO A 27 -22.48 -15.96 6.41
N GLU A 28 -23.12 -15.16 5.57
CA GLU A 28 -23.43 -13.74 5.79
C GLU A 28 -22.21 -12.82 5.91
N ALA A 29 -20.99 -13.32 5.73
CA ALA A 29 -19.80 -12.46 5.74
C ALA A 29 -19.70 -11.60 4.47
N SER A 30 -19.19 -10.40 4.65
CA SER A 30 -18.70 -9.55 3.55
C SER A 30 -17.19 -9.40 3.70
N ILE A 31 -16.46 -9.64 2.63
CA ILE A 31 -14.99 -9.59 2.61
C ILE A 31 -14.56 -8.65 1.51
N ALA A 32 -13.58 -7.81 1.83
CA ALA A 32 -12.85 -7.01 0.85
C ALA A 32 -11.36 -7.40 0.86
N VAL A 33 -10.76 -7.53 -0.31
CA VAL A 33 -9.30 -7.62 -0.45
C VAL A 33 -8.81 -6.29 -0.99
N PHE A 34 -8.06 -5.58 -0.15
CA PHE A 34 -7.48 -4.29 -0.48
C PHE A 34 -6.13 -4.46 -1.18
N ASN A 35 -6.03 -4.02 -2.41
CA ASN A 35 -4.82 -4.09 -3.22
C ASN A 35 -3.93 -2.86 -2.97
N VAL A 36 -3.19 -2.87 -1.88
CA VAL A 36 -2.25 -1.79 -1.53
C VAL A 36 -1.14 -1.63 -2.57
N HIS A 37 -0.76 -2.72 -3.27
CA HIS A 37 0.24 -2.64 -4.33
C HIS A 37 -0.18 -1.70 -5.47
N ASP A 38 -1.44 -1.78 -5.91
CA ASP A 38 -1.93 -0.92 -6.98
C ASP A 38 -2.06 0.53 -6.51
N LEU A 39 -2.46 0.76 -5.26
CA LEU A 39 -2.43 2.11 -4.67
C LEU A 39 -1.01 2.68 -4.63
N LEU A 40 -0.02 1.92 -4.14
CA LEU A 40 1.38 2.37 -4.11
C LEU A 40 1.93 2.60 -5.53
N THR A 41 1.49 1.81 -6.49
CA THR A 41 1.82 2.01 -7.91
C THR A 41 1.25 3.33 -8.43
N ASP A 42 0.02 3.69 -8.05
CA ASP A 42 -0.55 5.01 -8.41
C ASP A 42 0.19 6.16 -7.72
N VAL A 43 0.58 6.01 -6.45
CA VAL A 43 1.44 6.99 -5.76
C VAL A 43 2.75 7.20 -6.52
N TYR A 44 3.38 6.12 -6.99
CA TYR A 44 4.65 6.17 -7.71
C TYR A 44 4.54 6.90 -9.05
N TYR A 45 3.51 6.61 -9.85
CA TYR A 45 3.34 7.20 -11.18
C TYR A 45 2.61 8.55 -11.18
N ASN A 46 1.84 8.84 -10.14
CA ASN A 46 1.07 10.09 -9.99
C ASN A 46 1.36 10.79 -8.65
N PRO A 47 2.64 11.03 -8.30
CA PRO A 47 3.01 11.44 -6.94
C PRO A 47 2.39 12.75 -6.50
N THR A 48 2.12 13.68 -7.40
CA THR A 48 1.54 14.99 -7.08
C THR A 48 0.09 14.93 -6.57
N LYS A 49 -0.59 13.79 -6.71
CA LYS A 49 -1.89 13.56 -6.07
C LYS A 49 -1.77 13.28 -4.56
N TYR A 50 -0.62 12.81 -4.11
CA TYR A 50 -0.43 12.23 -2.79
C TYR A 50 0.62 12.95 -1.96
N LEU A 51 1.67 13.46 -2.62
CA LEU A 51 2.86 14.04 -2.01
C LEU A 51 2.97 15.53 -2.35
N ALA A 52 3.67 16.28 -1.49
CA ALA A 52 4.01 17.66 -1.75
C ALA A 52 5.03 17.77 -2.90
N SER A 53 4.97 18.86 -3.67
CA SER A 53 5.92 19.10 -4.77
C SER A 53 7.16 19.87 -4.26
N PRO A 54 8.38 19.53 -4.70
CA PRO A 54 8.74 18.42 -5.59
C PRO A 54 8.67 17.07 -4.91
N ALA A 55 7.97 16.10 -5.52
CA ALA A 55 7.79 14.77 -4.95
C ALA A 55 8.95 13.83 -5.27
N ASN A 56 9.31 12.99 -4.29
CA ASN A 56 10.36 11.99 -4.43
C ASN A 56 9.81 10.60 -4.13
N VAL A 57 9.78 9.73 -5.15
CA VAL A 57 9.25 8.36 -5.05
C VAL A 57 10.33 7.28 -5.09
N THR A 58 11.59 7.66 -5.32
CA THR A 58 12.71 6.72 -5.51
C THR A 58 13.73 6.74 -4.39
N HIS A 59 13.95 7.88 -3.76
CA HIS A 59 14.89 8.02 -2.65
C HIS A 59 14.13 8.19 -1.34
N PRO A 60 14.64 7.61 -0.23
CA PRO A 60 14.03 7.80 1.06
C PRO A 60 14.32 9.20 1.65
N TYR A 61 13.49 9.60 2.61
CA TYR A 61 13.71 10.80 3.40
C TYR A 61 14.91 10.64 4.34
N TYR A 62 15.06 9.46 4.95
CA TYR A 62 16.12 9.10 5.87
C TYR A 62 16.97 7.98 5.28
N LEU A 63 18.23 8.27 5.06
CA LEU A 63 19.18 7.36 4.43
C LEU A 63 20.35 7.06 5.34
N CYS A 64 20.61 5.78 5.60
CA CYS A 64 21.79 5.31 6.32
C CYS A 64 22.74 4.59 5.35
N ASP A 65 24.01 5.00 5.38
CA ASP A 65 25.05 4.33 4.61
C ASP A 65 25.48 3.04 5.31
N PRO A 66 25.46 1.87 4.62
CA PRO A 66 25.94 0.62 5.18
C PRO A 66 27.42 0.63 5.60
N SER A 67 28.22 1.60 5.13
CA SER A 67 29.63 1.78 5.51
C SER A 67 29.82 2.27 6.95
N GLY A 68 28.74 2.64 7.66
CA GLY A 68 28.77 3.18 9.01
C GLY A 68 28.94 4.71 9.08
N ALA A 69 28.83 5.41 7.94
CA ALA A 69 28.73 6.86 7.95
C ALA A 69 27.43 7.32 8.65
N PRO A 70 27.38 8.54 9.22
CA PRO A 70 26.17 9.05 9.86
C PRO A 70 24.98 9.03 8.90
N CYS A 71 23.81 8.62 9.39
CA CYS A 71 22.57 8.69 8.61
C CYS A 71 22.23 10.15 8.29
N VAL A 72 21.63 10.37 7.14
CA VAL A 72 21.29 11.70 6.63
C VAL A 72 19.77 11.78 6.44
N THR A 73 19.21 12.90 6.89
CA THR A 73 17.82 13.27 6.56
C THR A 73 17.81 14.30 5.45
N SER A 74 16.78 14.23 4.61
CA SER A 74 16.56 15.26 3.59
C SER A 74 16.27 16.63 4.22
N THR A 75 16.62 17.70 3.51
CA THR A 75 16.25 19.08 3.86
C THR A 75 14.81 19.42 3.46
N LEU A 76 14.19 18.66 2.57
CA LEU A 76 12.77 18.77 2.27
C LEU A 76 11.93 18.07 3.35
N GLY A 77 10.70 18.52 3.54
CA GLY A 77 9.77 17.89 4.48
C GLY A 77 9.45 16.44 4.14
N LEU A 78 9.06 15.66 5.13
CA LEU A 78 8.72 14.24 4.97
C LEU A 78 7.54 14.02 4.00
N ASP A 79 6.64 14.99 3.88
CA ASP A 79 5.49 14.99 2.99
C ASP A 79 5.83 15.02 1.48
N HIS A 80 7.10 15.31 1.15
CA HIS A 80 7.62 15.22 -0.23
C HIS A 80 8.04 13.80 -0.63
N TYR A 81 8.16 12.87 0.32
CA TYR A 81 8.74 11.55 0.11
C TYR A 81 7.70 10.45 0.18
N MET A 82 7.79 9.50 -0.77
CA MET A 82 7.02 8.25 -0.70
C MET A 82 7.54 7.32 0.39
N TRP A 83 8.86 7.31 0.61
CA TRP A 83 9.56 6.42 1.53
C TRP A 83 10.20 7.20 2.68
N TYR A 84 10.01 6.71 3.90
CA TYR A 84 10.73 7.21 5.07
C TYR A 84 12.20 6.76 5.04
N ASP A 85 12.44 5.49 4.87
CA ASP A 85 13.75 4.85 4.72
C ASP A 85 13.70 3.83 3.56
N GLU A 86 14.69 2.95 3.46
CA GLU A 86 14.77 1.96 2.36
C GLU A 86 13.69 0.88 2.42
N LEU A 87 12.88 0.83 3.48
CA LEU A 87 11.88 -0.22 3.71
C LEU A 87 10.48 0.31 4.00
N HIS A 88 10.39 1.39 4.78
CA HIS A 88 9.12 1.87 5.33
C HIS A 88 8.54 3.00 4.47
N PRO A 89 7.22 2.99 4.21
CA PRO A 89 6.57 4.15 3.61
C PRO A 89 6.67 5.38 4.52
N SER A 90 6.54 6.55 3.93
CA SER A 90 6.48 7.79 4.70
C SER A 90 5.12 7.94 5.39
N GLU A 91 5.06 8.80 6.41
CA GLU A 91 3.78 9.18 7.04
C GLU A 91 2.75 9.69 6.01
N GLN A 92 3.20 10.40 4.99
CA GLN A 92 2.30 10.90 3.94
C GLN A 92 1.75 9.78 3.08
N THR A 93 2.56 8.77 2.76
CA THR A 93 2.12 7.55 2.07
C THR A 93 1.16 6.74 2.94
N ASP A 94 1.45 6.63 4.24
CA ASP A 94 0.55 5.96 5.19
C ASP A 94 -0.80 6.67 5.32
N LYS A 95 -0.82 8.01 5.26
CA LYS A 95 -2.08 8.78 5.19
C LYS A 95 -2.89 8.46 3.92
N ALA A 96 -2.22 8.26 2.78
CA ALA A 96 -2.90 7.85 1.55
C ALA A 96 -3.49 6.44 1.69
N ILE A 97 -2.74 5.50 2.26
CA ILE A 97 -3.22 4.13 2.55
C ILE A 97 -4.41 4.18 3.51
N ALA A 98 -4.33 4.94 4.60
CA ALA A 98 -5.39 5.04 5.59
C ALA A 98 -6.68 5.65 5.02
N ARG A 99 -6.58 6.69 4.20
CA ARG A 99 -7.75 7.27 3.50
C ARG A 99 -8.42 6.27 2.60
N GLU A 100 -7.63 5.55 1.79
CA GLU A 100 -8.16 4.55 0.88
C GLU A 100 -8.75 3.35 1.62
N PHE A 101 -8.16 2.96 2.75
CA PHE A 101 -8.74 1.92 3.62
C PHE A 101 -10.14 2.29 4.12
N VAL A 102 -10.39 3.55 4.45
CA VAL A 102 -11.74 4.03 4.82
C VAL A 102 -12.71 3.85 3.64
N GLU A 103 -12.28 4.13 2.41
CA GLU A 103 -13.12 3.89 1.23
C GLU A 103 -13.33 2.39 0.95
N VAL A 104 -12.34 1.53 1.27
CA VAL A 104 -12.52 0.08 1.25
C VAL A 104 -13.62 -0.35 2.21
N VAL A 105 -13.61 0.14 3.45
CA VAL A 105 -14.63 -0.19 4.46
C VAL A 105 -16.03 0.28 4.03
N LYS A 106 -16.11 1.42 3.34
CA LYS A 106 -17.38 1.93 2.77
C LYS A 106 -17.85 1.18 1.52
N GLY A 107 -17.03 0.32 0.93
CA GLY A 107 -17.34 -0.41 -0.30
C GLY A 107 -17.13 0.39 -1.58
N GLY A 108 -16.42 1.53 -1.54
CA GLY A 108 -16.24 2.47 -2.65
C GLY A 108 -14.84 2.52 -3.26
N SER A 109 -13.87 1.77 -2.73
CA SER A 109 -12.48 1.83 -3.22
C SER A 109 -12.31 1.18 -4.59
N ALA A 110 -11.60 1.87 -5.49
CA ALA A 110 -11.16 1.31 -6.77
C ALA A 110 -10.00 0.30 -6.62
N TYR A 111 -9.34 0.29 -5.46
CA TYR A 111 -8.22 -0.61 -5.13
C TYR A 111 -8.67 -1.84 -4.34
N ALA A 112 -9.97 -2.14 -4.30
CA ALA A 112 -10.45 -3.31 -3.57
C ALA A 112 -11.41 -4.15 -4.41
N THR A 113 -11.37 -5.46 -4.15
CA THR A 113 -12.36 -6.40 -4.68
C THR A 113 -13.24 -6.87 -3.53
N TYR A 114 -14.54 -6.89 -3.75
CA TYR A 114 -15.55 -7.14 -2.72
C TYR A 114 -16.33 -8.41 -3.02
N TRP A 115 -16.60 -9.20 -1.99
CA TRP A 115 -17.46 -10.38 -2.05
C TRP A 115 -18.42 -10.38 -0.87
N LYS A 116 -19.61 -10.89 -1.13
CA LYS A 116 -20.63 -11.08 -0.11
C LYS A 116 -21.18 -12.51 -0.25
N ALA A 117 -21.29 -13.22 0.88
CA ALA A 117 -21.90 -14.54 0.96
C ALA A 117 -23.41 -14.47 0.75
#